data_1cdea0d69ce1978b6976363e110cdf30
#
_entry.id   1cdea0d69ce1978b6976363e110cdf30
#
_cell.length_a   1.000
_cell.length_b   1.000
_cell.length_c   1.000
_cell.angle_alpha   90.00
_cell.angle_beta   90.00
_cell.angle_gamma   90.00
#
_symmetry.space_group_name_H-M   'P 1'
#
loop_
_entity.id
_entity.type
_entity.pdbx_description
1 polymer ?
#
loop_
_entity_poly.entity_id
_entity_poly.type
_entity_poly.pdbx_seq_one_letter_code
_entity_poly.pdbx_strand_id
1 'polypeptide(L)'
;MSNRALSPTADRDLALMGLLVAVLVGLMALGAALMFGAAITTTLLGGPWQLPSPNTWISGVFQVLGNPARPGTTLGGPWEPALAGHPGLYWTISMLVVVLGAAMVIAGAVPAWRRFGPGPAGHATRADIRRELSLAAARQTAEWTRPGLSPAQRGRAPLEEVAAPLHRSPHGQPMCTPLENPTGTLAPTQSGKSRRDLVHKALAAPGALLCSTTKPDLLEFTALARTRRPNTGPVLVYDATGAVSWPAKLRWSPIAGCEDADVARRRAHTMVEASSVQLAGVGGNDKVFRDRAKTVLQAYLMAAAIHRHDVGALVRWAVSKPPDQEPVKLLHDGGYPELARNLRTEIGMVAETSDAVWMSVRRCIEPLMDPQLRQLCTPRPGENFDARAFIAAHGSLYLVAGQHQAAQAAPLLTALVEYWLTTAQEMALSYPHRRVDPPVTTVLDELTNATPVPQLPDIISDSAGRGVPIHWGAQSLAKLEDVYTPARARQLLDNTTTLSVWGGLKDQRALEWVSLLAGHHERLRYQQHSDGMLTPGRTAVGTETVPTYRPGAIRTVGRGRVLVIHRSLPPILARTVDVSKRPDWSTIRADIQTVRAGTAPISPSGYPLAPPGQTPAAATRETVTRW
;
A
#
# COMPACT_ATOMS: atom_id res chain seq x y z
N MET A 1 -5.76 -20.58 -22.62
CA MET A 1 -5.26 -21.89 -23.09
C MET A 1 -5.83 -22.94 -22.17
N SER A 2 -6.74 -23.75 -22.67
CA SER A 2 -7.47 -24.79 -21.94
C SER A 2 -6.50 -25.83 -21.37
N ASN A 3 -6.40 -25.93 -20.04
CA ASN A 3 -5.85 -27.10 -19.39
C ASN A 3 -6.82 -28.26 -19.66
N ARG A 4 -6.47 -29.11 -20.63
CA ARG A 4 -7.12 -30.40 -20.79
C ARG A 4 -6.90 -31.19 -19.48
N ALA A 5 -7.94 -31.36 -18.69
CA ALA A 5 -7.96 -32.33 -17.61
C ALA A 5 -7.69 -33.70 -18.25
N LEU A 6 -6.61 -34.35 -17.84
CA LEU A 6 -6.32 -35.74 -18.19
C LEU A 6 -7.45 -36.62 -17.65
N SER A 7 -7.77 -37.69 -18.33
CA SER A 7 -8.79 -38.63 -17.90
C SER A 7 -8.45 -39.17 -16.48
N PRO A 8 -9.42 -39.47 -15.63
CA PRO A 8 -9.17 -39.96 -14.25
C PRO A 8 -8.30 -41.23 -14.18
N THR A 9 -8.25 -42.01 -15.24
CA THR A 9 -7.38 -43.19 -15.39
C THR A 9 -5.92 -42.77 -15.64
N ALA A 10 -5.67 -41.73 -16.44
CA ALA A 10 -4.33 -41.24 -16.72
C ALA A 10 -3.66 -40.59 -15.50
N ASP A 11 -4.43 -39.91 -14.64
CA ASP A 11 -3.93 -39.37 -13.37
C ASP A 11 -3.57 -40.48 -12.35
N ARG A 12 -4.30 -41.57 -12.36
CA ARG A 12 -4.05 -42.74 -11.48
C ARG A 12 -2.80 -43.48 -11.93
N ASP A 13 -2.61 -43.65 -13.24
CA ASP A 13 -1.46 -44.33 -13.82
C ASP A 13 -0.18 -43.46 -13.62
N LEU A 14 -0.29 -42.13 -13.77
CA LEU A 14 0.79 -41.20 -13.46
C LEU A 14 1.14 -41.19 -11.96
N ALA A 15 0.15 -41.26 -11.07
CA ALA A 15 0.37 -41.34 -9.63
C ALA A 15 1.02 -42.67 -9.22
N LEU A 16 0.58 -43.80 -9.81
CA LEU A 16 1.20 -45.13 -9.61
C LEU A 16 2.64 -45.15 -10.15
N MET A 17 2.88 -44.60 -11.34
CA MET A 17 4.21 -44.51 -11.91
C MET A 17 5.12 -43.60 -11.06
N GLY A 18 4.60 -42.50 -10.57
CA GLY A 18 5.32 -41.60 -9.64
C GLY A 18 5.66 -42.28 -8.31
N LEU A 19 4.72 -43.08 -7.74
CA LEU A 19 4.96 -43.87 -6.56
C LEU A 19 6.04 -44.94 -6.78
N LEU A 20 5.99 -45.63 -7.92
CA LEU A 20 6.94 -46.68 -8.28
C LEU A 20 8.37 -46.10 -8.44
N VAL A 21 8.48 -44.95 -9.11
CA VAL A 21 9.76 -44.20 -9.23
C VAL A 21 10.25 -43.75 -7.86
N ALA A 22 9.37 -43.22 -7.01
CA ALA A 22 9.74 -42.79 -5.66
C ALA A 22 10.24 -43.95 -4.78
N VAL A 23 9.59 -45.11 -4.86
CA VAL A 23 10.03 -46.32 -4.17
C VAL A 23 11.38 -46.80 -4.67
N LEU A 24 11.60 -46.81 -5.98
CA LEU A 24 12.87 -47.22 -6.59
C LEU A 24 14.01 -46.28 -6.18
N VAL A 25 13.78 -44.98 -6.25
CA VAL A 25 14.75 -43.96 -5.80
C VAL A 25 15.02 -44.08 -4.31
N GLY A 26 13.99 -44.35 -3.50
CA GLY A 26 14.14 -44.57 -2.06
C GLY A 26 14.97 -45.80 -1.74
N LEU A 27 14.76 -46.95 -2.45
CA LEU A 27 15.56 -48.16 -2.31
C LEU A 27 17.02 -47.92 -2.75
N MET A 28 17.24 -47.22 -3.86
CA MET A 28 18.60 -46.86 -4.27
C MET A 28 19.31 -45.96 -3.26
N ALA A 29 18.63 -44.97 -2.70
CA ALA A 29 19.19 -44.09 -1.68
C ALA A 29 19.52 -44.84 -0.39
N LEU A 30 18.63 -45.74 0.03
CA LEU A 30 18.87 -46.61 1.19
C LEU A 30 20.07 -47.54 0.93
N GLY A 31 20.13 -48.15 -0.26
CA GLY A 31 21.25 -48.96 -0.68
C GLY A 31 22.56 -48.23 -0.66
N ALA A 32 22.59 -47.02 -1.25
CA ALA A 32 23.74 -46.15 -1.18
C ALA A 32 24.18 -45.87 0.26
N ALA A 33 23.28 -45.53 1.15
CA ALA A 33 23.57 -45.21 2.54
C ALA A 33 24.16 -46.41 3.28
N LEU A 34 23.62 -47.64 3.08
CA LEU A 34 24.15 -48.87 3.67
C LEU A 34 25.53 -49.21 3.13
N MET A 35 25.79 -49.00 1.84
CA MET A 35 27.11 -49.21 1.21
C MET A 35 28.13 -48.17 1.65
N PHE A 36 27.74 -46.89 1.77
CA PHE A 36 28.62 -45.88 2.38
C PHE A 36 28.92 -46.19 3.85
N GLY A 37 27.92 -46.68 4.61
CA GLY A 37 28.11 -47.16 5.97
C GLY A 37 29.15 -48.28 6.05
N ALA A 38 29.11 -49.26 5.15
CA ALA A 38 30.10 -50.32 5.05
C ALA A 38 31.49 -49.79 4.73
N ALA A 39 31.64 -48.93 3.75
CA ALA A 39 32.91 -48.33 3.35
C ALA A 39 33.52 -47.50 4.51
N ILE A 40 32.71 -46.64 5.17
CA ILE A 40 33.15 -45.83 6.31
C ILE A 40 33.61 -46.72 7.48
N THR A 41 32.79 -47.72 7.84
CA THR A 41 33.10 -48.65 8.94
C THR A 41 34.40 -49.39 8.66
N THR A 42 34.57 -49.92 7.46
CA THR A 42 35.79 -50.63 7.03
C THR A 42 37.02 -49.74 7.13
N THR A 43 36.93 -48.51 6.65
CA THR A 43 38.05 -47.56 6.70
C THR A 43 38.43 -47.14 8.13
N LEU A 44 37.43 -46.94 8.99
CA LEU A 44 37.65 -46.65 10.43
C LEU A 44 38.36 -47.78 11.16
N LEU A 45 38.18 -49.01 10.69
CA LEU A 45 38.86 -50.19 11.25
C LEU A 45 40.17 -50.54 10.54
N GLY A 46 40.73 -49.62 9.73
CA GLY A 46 42.02 -49.76 9.04
C GLY A 46 41.99 -50.53 7.72
N GLY A 47 40.80 -50.84 7.20
CA GLY A 47 40.63 -51.47 5.90
C GLY A 47 40.61 -50.48 4.74
N PRO A 48 40.67 -50.96 3.49
CA PRO A 48 40.66 -50.10 2.31
C PRO A 48 39.31 -49.42 2.08
N TRP A 49 39.33 -48.17 1.61
CA TRP A 49 38.12 -47.47 1.14
C TRP A 49 37.69 -48.06 -0.20
N GLN A 50 36.59 -48.77 -0.21
CA GLN A 50 35.98 -49.32 -1.42
C GLN A 50 34.46 -49.19 -1.33
N LEU A 51 33.83 -48.73 -2.42
CA LEU A 51 32.38 -48.67 -2.53
C LEU A 51 31.91 -49.78 -3.49
N PRO A 52 30.85 -50.54 -3.14
CA PRO A 52 30.22 -51.45 -4.06
C PRO A 52 29.69 -50.72 -5.30
N SER A 53 29.63 -51.41 -6.43
CA SER A 53 29.13 -50.84 -7.66
C SER A 53 27.62 -50.45 -7.49
N PRO A 54 27.16 -49.38 -8.10
CA PRO A 54 25.77 -48.94 -8.00
C PRO A 54 24.72 -50.00 -8.37
N ASN A 55 25.07 -50.93 -9.23
CA ASN A 55 24.21 -52.04 -9.67
C ASN A 55 23.86 -52.99 -8.54
N THR A 56 24.67 -53.08 -7.49
CA THR A 56 24.48 -53.96 -6.35
C THR A 56 23.78 -53.30 -5.14
N TRP A 57 23.48 -52.00 -5.21
CA TRP A 57 22.93 -51.25 -4.09
C TRP A 57 21.54 -51.74 -3.67
N ILE A 58 20.64 -51.99 -4.64
CA ILE A 58 19.29 -52.45 -4.36
C ILE A 58 19.31 -53.91 -3.84
N SER A 59 20.06 -54.79 -4.49
CA SER A 59 20.20 -56.18 -4.01
C SER A 59 20.87 -56.24 -2.65
N GLY A 60 21.87 -55.39 -2.37
CA GLY A 60 22.53 -55.27 -1.10
C GLY A 60 21.61 -54.86 0.06
N VAL A 61 20.60 -54.02 -0.19
CA VAL A 61 19.58 -53.68 0.82
C VAL A 61 18.85 -54.96 1.27
N PHE A 62 18.36 -55.76 0.34
CA PHE A 62 17.63 -56.98 0.66
C PHE A 62 18.55 -58.02 1.34
N GLN A 63 19.79 -58.14 0.89
CA GLN A 63 20.77 -59.07 1.47
C GLN A 63 21.09 -58.69 2.92
N VAL A 64 21.45 -57.43 3.18
CA VAL A 64 21.84 -56.97 4.53
C VAL A 64 20.62 -56.95 5.49
N LEU A 65 19.45 -56.58 5.03
CA LEU A 65 18.22 -56.62 5.84
C LEU A 65 17.74 -58.06 6.09
N GLY A 66 18.04 -59.02 5.18
CA GLY A 66 17.74 -60.43 5.33
C GLY A 66 18.58 -61.13 6.43
N ASN A 67 19.79 -60.64 6.70
CA ASN A 67 20.63 -61.12 7.78
C ASN A 67 21.32 -60.00 8.54
N PRO A 68 20.58 -59.25 9.36
CA PRO A 68 21.07 -58.04 10.02
C PRO A 68 22.15 -58.32 11.10
N ALA A 69 22.20 -59.54 11.60
CA ALA A 69 23.19 -59.94 12.61
C ALA A 69 24.61 -60.15 12.03
N ARG A 70 24.73 -60.40 10.71
CA ARG A 70 26.01 -60.69 10.06
C ARG A 70 26.14 -59.92 8.73
N PRO A 71 26.15 -58.59 8.74
CA PRO A 71 26.21 -57.78 7.54
C PRO A 71 27.47 -58.02 6.70
N GLY A 72 28.61 -58.38 7.34
CA GLY A 72 29.86 -58.66 6.65
C GLY A 72 29.80 -59.88 5.74
N THR A 73 29.22 -61.01 6.20
CA THR A 73 29.08 -62.22 5.39
C THR A 73 28.13 -62.08 4.22
N THR A 74 27.14 -61.16 4.32
CA THR A 74 26.16 -60.91 3.24
C THR A 74 26.71 -59.98 2.18
N LEU A 75 27.55 -59.00 2.51
CA LEU A 75 28.22 -58.11 1.56
C LEU A 75 29.44 -58.76 0.94
N GLY A 76 30.12 -59.68 1.67
CA GLY A 76 31.34 -60.37 1.19
C GLY A 76 32.52 -59.48 0.88
N GLY A 77 33.54 -60.05 0.21
CA GLY A 77 34.68 -59.30 -0.33
C GLY A 77 35.52 -58.54 0.76
N PRO A 78 35.98 -57.34 0.43
CA PRO A 78 36.91 -56.60 1.30
C PRO A 78 36.25 -56.06 2.58
N TRP A 79 34.95 -56.05 2.70
CA TRP A 79 34.21 -55.56 3.87
C TRP A 79 33.97 -56.65 4.91
N GLU A 80 34.04 -57.93 4.54
CA GLU A 80 33.71 -59.08 5.42
C GLU A 80 34.54 -59.11 6.70
N PRO A 81 35.89 -58.96 6.68
CA PRO A 81 36.69 -59.07 7.90
C PRO A 81 36.35 -57.99 8.93
N ALA A 82 36.15 -56.75 8.45
CA ALA A 82 35.86 -55.61 9.32
C ALA A 82 34.43 -55.62 9.87
N LEU A 83 33.44 -55.96 9.05
CA LEU A 83 32.04 -55.92 9.46
C LEU A 83 31.62 -57.17 10.27
N ALA A 84 32.30 -58.34 10.09
CA ALA A 84 32.01 -59.56 10.86
C ALA A 84 32.33 -59.37 12.35
N GLY A 85 33.37 -58.63 12.68
CA GLY A 85 33.75 -58.37 14.07
C GLY A 85 32.98 -57.24 14.74
N HIS A 86 32.39 -56.32 13.97
CA HIS A 86 31.78 -55.09 14.49
C HIS A 86 30.42 -54.76 13.85
N PRO A 87 29.40 -55.63 13.88
CA PRO A 87 28.09 -55.37 13.24
C PRO A 87 27.35 -54.18 13.85
N GLY A 88 27.48 -53.94 15.15
CA GLY A 88 26.87 -52.82 15.84
C GLY A 88 27.42 -51.47 15.37
N LEU A 89 28.73 -51.36 15.10
CA LEU A 89 29.35 -50.17 14.58
C LEU A 89 28.86 -49.84 13.15
N TYR A 90 28.78 -50.87 12.30
CA TYR A 90 28.22 -50.74 10.96
C TYR A 90 26.79 -50.17 10.94
N TRP A 91 25.90 -50.74 11.78
CA TRP A 91 24.54 -50.28 11.86
C TRP A 91 24.44 -48.84 12.40
N THR A 92 25.23 -48.49 13.39
CA THR A 92 25.28 -47.12 13.93
C THR A 92 25.72 -46.13 12.88
N ILE A 93 26.79 -46.42 12.12
CA ILE A 93 27.29 -45.55 11.06
C ILE A 93 26.30 -45.47 9.87
N SER A 94 25.76 -46.63 9.47
CA SER A 94 24.76 -46.66 8.38
C SER A 94 23.53 -45.85 8.73
N MET A 95 23.01 -45.96 9.97
CA MET A 95 21.88 -45.19 10.45
C MET A 95 22.20 -43.68 10.45
N LEU A 96 23.41 -43.32 10.89
CA LEU A 96 23.88 -41.93 10.87
C LEU A 96 23.92 -41.38 9.42
N VAL A 97 24.43 -42.16 8.48
CA VAL A 97 24.44 -41.77 7.03
C VAL A 97 23.03 -41.61 6.49
N VAL A 98 22.08 -42.49 6.83
CA VAL A 98 20.67 -42.39 6.44
C VAL A 98 20.06 -41.09 6.99
N VAL A 99 20.26 -40.82 8.29
CA VAL A 99 19.69 -39.63 8.96
C VAL A 99 20.26 -38.34 8.36
N LEU A 100 21.60 -38.28 8.18
CA LEU A 100 22.25 -37.10 7.57
C LEU A 100 21.83 -36.92 6.11
N GLY A 101 21.72 -37.99 5.33
CA GLY A 101 21.24 -37.96 3.96
C GLY A 101 19.80 -37.47 3.87
N ALA A 102 18.91 -37.98 4.71
CA ALA A 102 17.51 -37.53 4.80
C ALA A 102 17.42 -36.05 5.22
N ALA A 103 18.20 -35.63 6.22
CA ALA A 103 18.26 -34.24 6.65
C ALA A 103 18.72 -33.31 5.52
N MET A 104 19.72 -33.73 4.76
CA MET A 104 20.25 -32.97 3.60
C MET A 104 19.20 -32.83 2.49
N VAL A 105 18.49 -33.92 2.17
CA VAL A 105 17.40 -33.93 1.18
C VAL A 105 16.26 -33.02 1.65
N ILE A 106 15.84 -33.11 2.90
CA ILE A 106 14.79 -32.27 3.45
C ILE A 106 15.22 -30.80 3.46
N ALA A 107 16.47 -30.52 3.87
CA ALA A 107 17.02 -29.17 3.88
C ALA A 107 17.10 -28.54 2.48
N GLY A 108 17.29 -29.35 1.44
CA GLY A 108 17.27 -28.89 0.06
C GLY A 108 15.87 -28.86 -0.57
N ALA A 109 15.09 -29.92 -0.38
CA ALA A 109 13.77 -30.08 -1.01
C ALA A 109 12.73 -29.09 -0.48
N VAL A 110 12.72 -28.83 0.85
CA VAL A 110 11.73 -27.91 1.44
C VAL A 110 11.89 -26.48 0.94
N PRO A 111 13.08 -25.87 0.93
CA PRO A 111 13.28 -24.55 0.32
C PRO A 111 12.99 -24.55 -1.18
N ALA A 112 13.42 -25.60 -1.91
CA ALA A 112 13.16 -25.71 -3.34
C ALA A 112 11.64 -25.77 -3.63
N TRP A 113 10.91 -26.59 -2.89
CA TRP A 113 9.44 -26.66 -3.01
C TRP A 113 8.75 -25.34 -2.67
N ARG A 114 9.20 -24.66 -1.60
CA ARG A 114 8.69 -23.32 -1.24
C ARG A 114 9.00 -22.28 -2.31
N ARG A 115 10.10 -22.44 -3.03
CA ARG A 115 10.56 -21.48 -4.04
C ARG A 115 9.99 -21.76 -5.44
N PHE A 116 9.82 -23.03 -5.81
CA PHE A 116 9.48 -23.46 -7.17
C PHE A 116 8.16 -24.25 -7.25
N GLY A 117 7.63 -24.71 -6.12
CA GLY A 117 6.37 -25.44 -6.09
C GLY A 117 5.17 -24.61 -6.57
N PRO A 118 4.10 -25.28 -7.01
CA PRO A 118 2.86 -24.59 -7.41
C PRO A 118 2.32 -23.81 -6.21
N GLY A 119 1.88 -22.56 -6.48
CA GLY A 119 1.20 -21.73 -5.49
C GLY A 119 -0.15 -22.32 -5.08
N PRO A 120 -0.76 -21.84 -3.99
CA PRO A 120 -2.09 -22.27 -3.60
C PRO A 120 -3.09 -22.01 -4.74
N ALA A 121 -4.07 -22.92 -4.92
CA ALA A 121 -5.10 -22.77 -5.94
C ALA A 121 -5.87 -21.45 -5.76
N GLY A 122 -6.27 -20.84 -6.87
CA GLY A 122 -6.98 -19.56 -6.86
C GLY A 122 -6.13 -18.31 -6.56
N HIS A 123 -4.82 -18.46 -6.35
CA HIS A 123 -3.91 -17.33 -6.12
C HIS A 123 -3.13 -16.96 -7.39
N ALA A 124 -2.70 -15.68 -7.46
CA ALA A 124 -1.83 -15.23 -8.51
C ALA A 124 -0.52 -16.02 -8.56
N THR A 125 -0.15 -16.46 -9.74
CA THR A 125 1.09 -17.19 -9.96
C THR A 125 2.30 -16.25 -9.91
N ARG A 126 3.48 -16.83 -9.77
CA ARG A 126 4.74 -16.07 -9.83
C ARG A 126 4.92 -15.36 -11.18
N ALA A 127 4.42 -15.96 -12.25
CA ALA A 127 4.45 -15.37 -13.59
C ALA A 127 3.53 -14.16 -13.69
N ASP A 128 2.33 -14.23 -13.13
CA ASP A 128 1.38 -13.12 -13.11
C ASP A 128 1.95 -11.93 -12.33
N ILE A 129 2.49 -12.17 -11.13
CA ILE A 129 3.12 -11.14 -10.32
C ILE A 129 4.30 -10.50 -11.05
N ARG A 130 5.13 -11.31 -11.75
CA ARG A 130 6.27 -10.78 -12.51
C ARG A 130 5.82 -9.95 -13.69
N ARG A 131 4.74 -10.34 -14.37
CA ARG A 131 4.22 -9.65 -15.55
C ARG A 131 3.64 -8.26 -15.21
N GLU A 132 2.97 -8.10 -14.06
CA GLU A 132 2.23 -6.87 -13.75
C GLU A 132 2.78 -6.06 -12.58
N LEU A 133 3.39 -6.72 -11.59
CA LEU A 133 3.81 -6.10 -10.33
C LEU A 133 5.34 -6.13 -10.12
N SER A 134 6.10 -6.12 -11.18
CA SER A 134 7.57 -6.08 -11.12
C SER A 134 8.13 -4.74 -11.58
N LEU A 135 9.37 -4.45 -11.17
CA LEU A 135 10.11 -3.28 -11.66
C LEU A 135 10.29 -3.32 -13.19
N ALA A 136 10.43 -4.53 -13.77
CA ALA A 136 10.53 -4.69 -15.23
C ALA A 136 9.23 -4.24 -15.91
N ALA A 137 8.07 -4.63 -15.39
CA ALA A 137 6.78 -4.17 -15.89
C ALA A 137 6.62 -2.65 -15.77
N ALA A 138 7.00 -2.08 -14.61
CA ALA A 138 6.95 -0.64 -14.41
C ALA A 138 7.88 0.14 -15.34
N ARG A 139 9.05 -0.41 -15.69
CA ARG A 139 9.97 0.19 -16.67
C ARG A 139 9.40 0.17 -18.09
N GLN A 140 8.64 -0.85 -18.46
CA GLN A 140 7.92 -0.88 -19.74
C GLN A 140 6.88 0.23 -19.81
N THR A 141 6.11 0.46 -18.74
CA THR A 141 5.13 1.54 -18.67
C THR A 141 5.76 2.94 -18.55
N ALA A 142 7.05 3.04 -18.26
CA ALA A 142 7.74 4.32 -18.13
C ALA A 142 7.80 5.13 -19.44
N GLU A 143 7.49 4.53 -20.58
CA GLU A 143 7.36 5.24 -21.85
C GLU A 143 6.32 6.36 -21.80
N TRP A 144 5.18 6.11 -21.16
CA TRP A 144 4.12 7.09 -20.98
C TRP A 144 4.01 7.66 -19.56
N THR A 145 4.47 6.94 -18.52
CA THR A 145 4.43 7.45 -17.15
C THR A 145 5.57 8.39 -16.81
N ARG A 146 6.69 8.31 -17.53
CA ARG A 146 7.89 9.16 -17.37
C ARG A 146 8.45 9.56 -18.74
N PRO A 147 7.68 10.34 -19.51
CA PRO A 147 8.07 10.72 -20.88
C PRO A 147 9.36 11.55 -20.94
N GLY A 148 9.72 12.28 -19.89
CA GLY A 148 10.95 13.05 -19.80
C GLY A 148 12.23 12.19 -19.68
N LEU A 149 12.12 10.89 -19.38
CA LEU A 149 13.27 10.01 -19.36
C LEU A 149 13.54 9.43 -20.76
N SER A 150 14.81 9.43 -21.20
CA SER A 150 15.20 8.74 -22.44
C SER A 150 15.01 7.23 -22.34
N PRO A 151 14.90 6.49 -23.46
CA PRO A 151 14.74 5.03 -23.45
C PRO A 151 15.84 4.31 -22.63
N ALA A 152 17.09 4.78 -22.72
CA ALA A 152 18.19 4.21 -21.96
C ALA A 152 18.06 4.48 -20.44
N GLN A 153 17.58 5.65 -20.06
CA GLN A 153 17.30 6.01 -18.66
C GLN A 153 16.13 5.17 -18.12
N ARG A 154 15.03 5.04 -18.88
CA ARG A 154 13.86 4.23 -18.47
C ARG A 154 14.24 2.78 -18.19
N GLY A 155 15.03 2.17 -19.05
CA GLY A 155 15.48 0.77 -18.88
C GLY A 155 16.35 0.53 -17.65
N ARG A 156 17.01 1.57 -17.12
CA ARG A 156 17.91 1.52 -15.95
C ARG A 156 17.35 2.25 -14.73
N ALA A 157 16.18 2.87 -14.85
CA ALA A 157 15.62 3.68 -13.78
C ALA A 157 15.43 2.87 -12.49
N PRO A 158 15.79 3.42 -11.32
CA PRO A 158 15.47 2.80 -10.03
C PRO A 158 13.95 2.78 -9.81
N LEU A 159 13.52 1.99 -8.81
CA LEU A 159 12.10 1.83 -8.51
C LEU A 159 11.41 3.19 -8.26
N GLU A 160 12.05 4.06 -7.50
CA GLU A 160 11.52 5.36 -7.09
C GLU A 160 11.24 6.30 -8.27
N GLU A 161 11.83 6.04 -9.43
CA GLU A 161 11.63 6.86 -10.61
C GLU A 161 10.48 6.38 -11.51
N VAL A 162 10.07 5.12 -11.41
CA VAL A 162 9.13 4.51 -12.36
C VAL A 162 7.98 3.75 -11.71
N ALA A 163 8.02 3.53 -10.39
CA ALA A 163 7.05 2.71 -9.70
C ALA A 163 6.74 3.17 -8.27
N ALA A 164 5.53 2.90 -7.83
CA ALA A 164 5.16 2.95 -6.42
C ALA A 164 5.40 1.58 -5.77
N PRO A 165 6.13 1.50 -4.64
CA PRO A 165 6.35 0.25 -3.94
C PRO A 165 5.04 -0.29 -3.35
N LEU A 166 4.89 -1.59 -3.41
CA LEU A 166 3.84 -2.36 -2.73
C LEU A 166 4.48 -3.20 -1.62
N HIS A 167 4.00 -4.42 -1.46
CA HIS A 167 4.48 -5.38 -0.48
C HIS A 167 5.42 -6.41 -1.12
N ARG A 168 5.90 -7.38 -0.35
CA ARG A 168 6.61 -8.55 -0.90
C ARG A 168 5.64 -9.65 -1.27
N SER A 169 5.86 -10.28 -2.41
CA SER A 169 5.10 -11.45 -2.84
C SER A 169 5.22 -12.61 -1.83
N PRO A 170 4.35 -13.64 -1.90
CA PRO A 170 4.49 -14.85 -1.08
C PRO A 170 5.88 -15.51 -1.21
N HIS A 171 6.50 -15.34 -2.38
CA HIS A 171 7.84 -15.87 -2.69
C HIS A 171 8.99 -14.95 -2.28
N GLY A 172 8.70 -13.84 -1.57
CA GLY A 172 9.69 -12.89 -1.06
C GLY A 172 10.19 -11.86 -2.07
N GLN A 173 9.67 -11.85 -3.31
CA GLN A 173 10.03 -10.85 -4.32
C GLN A 173 9.37 -9.50 -3.99
N PRO A 174 10.06 -8.37 -4.16
CA PRO A 174 9.44 -7.06 -4.06
C PRO A 174 8.42 -6.87 -5.16
N MET A 175 7.25 -6.34 -4.81
CA MET A 175 6.22 -5.94 -5.75
C MET A 175 6.15 -4.42 -5.82
N CYS A 176 5.86 -3.92 -6.99
CA CYS A 176 5.60 -2.51 -7.24
C CYS A 176 4.56 -2.35 -8.35
N THR A 177 3.95 -1.21 -8.43
CA THR A 177 2.99 -0.87 -9.48
C THR A 177 3.47 0.38 -10.22
N PRO A 178 3.18 0.54 -11.52
CA PRO A 178 3.47 1.77 -12.25
C PRO A 178 2.98 3.03 -11.52
N LEU A 179 3.67 4.15 -11.71
CA LEU A 179 3.37 5.41 -11.02
C LEU A 179 1.96 5.98 -11.31
N GLU A 180 1.34 5.57 -12.41
CA GLU A 180 -0.02 5.98 -12.73
C GLU A 180 -1.11 5.30 -11.89
N ASN A 181 -0.79 4.18 -11.24
CA ASN A 181 -1.79 3.37 -10.57
C ASN A 181 -2.11 3.88 -9.17
N PRO A 182 -3.35 4.34 -8.91
CA PRO A 182 -3.78 4.66 -7.57
C PRO A 182 -3.82 3.41 -6.69
N THR A 183 -3.51 3.57 -5.41
CA THR A 183 -3.54 2.46 -4.45
C THR A 183 -4.38 2.81 -3.23
N GLY A 184 -5.18 1.85 -2.77
CA GLY A 184 -5.98 1.95 -1.57
C GLY A 184 -5.56 0.95 -0.50
N THR A 185 -5.70 1.34 0.75
CA THR A 185 -5.38 0.48 1.89
C THR A 185 -6.54 0.50 2.89
N LEU A 186 -7.19 -0.66 3.06
CA LEU A 186 -8.17 -0.89 4.11
C LEU A 186 -7.49 -1.59 5.30
N ALA A 187 -7.34 -0.88 6.40
CA ALA A 187 -6.55 -1.36 7.53
C ALA A 187 -7.10 -0.84 8.85
N PRO A 188 -7.46 -1.71 9.81
CA PRO A 188 -7.89 -1.29 11.14
C PRO A 188 -6.85 -0.41 11.83
N THR A 189 -7.27 0.28 12.89
CA THR A 189 -6.37 1.04 13.75
C THR A 189 -5.23 0.16 14.28
N GLN A 190 -4.02 0.74 14.41
CA GLN A 190 -2.82 0.06 14.92
C GLN A 190 -2.34 -1.15 14.09
N SER A 191 -2.82 -1.33 12.86
CA SER A 191 -2.36 -2.38 11.95
C SER A 191 -0.93 -2.14 11.42
N GLY A 192 -0.44 -0.91 11.48
CA GLY A 192 0.86 -0.49 10.95
C GLY A 192 0.82 0.00 9.50
N LYS A 193 -0.35 0.39 8.99
CA LYS A 193 -0.57 0.92 7.63
C LYS A 193 0.46 1.98 7.24
N SER A 194 0.62 3.06 8.03
CA SER A 194 1.55 4.15 7.73
C SER A 194 2.99 3.65 7.64
N ARG A 195 3.46 2.83 8.61
CA ARG A 195 4.84 2.32 8.71
C ARG A 195 5.21 1.24 7.69
N ARG A 196 4.23 0.49 7.17
CA ARG A 196 4.46 -0.72 6.36
C ARG A 196 3.95 -0.61 4.93
N ASP A 197 3.27 0.48 4.61
CA ASP A 197 2.74 0.74 3.28
C ASP A 197 3.01 2.20 2.85
N LEU A 198 2.33 3.18 3.41
CA LEU A 198 2.32 4.56 2.91
C LEU A 198 3.67 5.27 3.02
N VAL A 199 4.48 4.99 4.06
CA VAL A 199 5.84 5.53 4.21
C VAL A 199 6.72 5.19 3.01
N HIS A 200 6.59 3.97 2.48
CA HIS A 200 7.38 3.53 1.33
C HIS A 200 7.00 4.27 0.05
N LYS A 201 5.71 4.56 -0.13
CA LYS A 201 5.18 5.34 -1.25
C LYS A 201 5.63 6.81 -1.18
N ALA A 202 5.56 7.41 0.01
CA ALA A 202 6.06 8.76 0.24
C ALA A 202 7.57 8.89 -0.02
N LEU A 203 8.38 7.93 0.46
CA LEU A 203 9.81 7.88 0.21
C LEU A 203 10.15 7.66 -1.27
N ALA A 204 9.31 6.94 -2.01
CA ALA A 204 9.54 6.63 -3.42
C ALA A 204 8.97 7.70 -4.38
N ALA A 205 8.29 8.73 -3.91
CA ALA A 205 7.73 9.77 -4.77
C ALA A 205 8.80 10.45 -5.64
N PRO A 206 8.73 10.40 -6.98
CA PRO A 206 9.81 10.89 -7.85
C PRO A 206 9.86 12.42 -7.95
N GLY A 207 8.73 13.09 -7.90
CA GLY A 207 8.56 14.54 -7.99
C GLY A 207 8.03 15.14 -6.69
N ALA A 208 7.12 16.10 -6.83
CA ALA A 208 6.45 16.71 -5.71
C ALA A 208 5.61 15.71 -4.92
N LEU A 209 5.49 15.95 -3.61
CA LEU A 209 4.77 15.08 -2.69
C LEU A 209 3.82 15.89 -1.81
N LEU A 210 2.59 15.41 -1.66
CA LEU A 210 1.70 15.81 -0.56
C LEU A 210 1.42 14.59 0.31
N CYS A 211 1.59 14.73 1.64
CA CYS A 211 1.19 13.75 2.64
C CYS A 211 0.20 14.36 3.62
N SER A 212 -0.98 13.76 3.78
CA SER A 212 -1.95 14.11 4.81
C SER A 212 -2.03 13.00 5.86
N THR A 213 -1.88 13.35 7.14
CA THR A 213 -1.84 12.39 8.24
C THR A 213 -2.38 12.99 9.54
N THR A 214 -2.88 12.14 10.43
CA THR A 214 -3.29 12.54 11.80
C THR A 214 -2.19 12.35 12.84
N LYS A 215 -1.02 11.86 12.42
CA LYS A 215 0.12 11.61 13.30
C LYS A 215 1.41 12.14 12.68
N PRO A 216 2.38 12.58 13.46
CA PRO A 216 3.64 13.10 12.94
C PRO A 216 4.56 12.04 12.30
N ASP A 217 4.24 10.75 12.44
CA ASP A 217 5.12 9.65 12.06
C ASP A 217 5.51 9.63 10.57
N LEU A 218 4.58 9.91 9.64
CA LEU A 218 4.93 10.01 8.22
C LEU A 218 5.92 11.14 7.94
N LEU A 219 5.75 12.30 8.57
CA LEU A 219 6.70 13.40 8.50
C LEU A 219 8.07 12.98 9.07
N GLU A 220 8.07 12.42 10.29
CA GLU A 220 9.29 12.01 10.98
C GLU A 220 10.11 10.99 10.17
N PHE A 221 9.45 10.06 9.48
CA PHE A 221 10.14 9.03 8.67
C PHE A 221 10.63 9.54 7.32
N THR A 222 10.03 10.60 6.76
CA THR A 222 10.22 10.87 5.34
C THR A 222 10.73 12.28 5.05
N ALA A 223 10.47 13.28 5.88
CA ALA A 223 10.80 14.68 5.59
C ALA A 223 12.28 14.91 5.29
N LEU A 224 13.19 14.54 6.19
CA LEU A 224 14.63 14.70 5.98
C LEU A 224 15.19 13.74 4.92
N ALA A 225 14.64 12.51 4.83
CA ALA A 225 15.01 11.57 3.78
C ALA A 225 14.69 12.14 2.38
N ARG A 226 13.60 12.90 2.24
CA ARG A 226 13.24 13.60 1.01
C ARG A 226 14.27 14.67 0.64
N THR A 227 14.75 15.44 1.59
CA THR A 227 15.75 16.50 1.32
C THR A 227 17.11 15.97 0.83
N ARG A 228 17.40 14.68 1.04
CA ARG A 228 18.62 14.02 0.54
C ARG A 228 18.52 13.55 -0.90
N ARG A 229 17.31 13.47 -1.46
CA ARG A 229 17.16 12.99 -2.84
C ARG A 229 17.57 14.09 -3.82
N PRO A 230 18.31 13.73 -4.88
CA PRO A 230 18.58 14.67 -5.95
C PRO A 230 17.25 15.15 -6.58
N ASN A 231 17.19 16.40 -6.96
CA ASN A 231 16.04 17.02 -7.62
C ASN A 231 14.75 17.06 -6.76
N THR A 232 14.87 17.12 -5.42
CA THR A 232 13.74 17.40 -4.53
C THR A 232 13.82 18.83 -4.02
N GLY A 233 12.65 19.47 -3.92
CA GLY A 233 12.50 20.85 -3.45
C GLY A 233 12.31 20.93 -1.93
N PRO A 234 11.86 22.09 -1.46
CA PRO A 234 11.69 22.37 -0.04
C PRO A 234 10.63 21.47 0.61
N VAL A 235 10.77 21.28 1.93
CA VAL A 235 9.79 20.56 2.74
C VAL A 235 9.04 21.56 3.61
N LEU A 236 7.72 21.65 3.40
CA LEU A 236 6.82 22.51 4.17
C LEU A 236 5.82 21.66 4.97
N VAL A 237 5.39 22.21 6.11
CA VAL A 237 4.41 21.58 6.97
C VAL A 237 3.26 22.54 7.27
N TYR A 238 2.04 22.12 6.96
CA TYR A 238 0.83 22.73 7.46
C TYR A 238 0.39 21.96 8.71
N ASP A 239 0.75 22.50 9.86
CA ASP A 239 0.51 21.88 11.17
C ASP A 239 -0.69 22.57 11.84
N ALA A 240 -1.86 22.00 11.64
CA ALA A 240 -3.11 22.54 12.16
C ALA A 240 -3.21 22.49 13.70
N THR A 241 -2.33 21.74 14.36
CA THR A 241 -2.46 21.41 15.78
C THR A 241 -1.23 21.77 16.64
N GLY A 242 -0.19 22.30 16.02
CA GLY A 242 1.08 22.57 16.70
C GLY A 242 1.80 21.31 17.18
N ALA A 243 1.47 20.15 16.62
CA ALA A 243 1.99 18.86 17.07
C ALA A 243 3.43 18.58 16.59
N VAL A 244 3.99 19.42 15.72
CA VAL A 244 5.27 19.15 15.06
C VAL A 244 6.25 20.32 15.21
N SER A 245 7.46 20.02 15.65
CA SER A 245 8.56 20.99 15.77
C SER A 245 9.30 21.22 14.44
N TRP A 246 8.55 21.40 13.33
CA TRP A 246 9.13 21.68 12.02
C TRP A 246 9.26 23.20 11.81
N PRO A 247 10.44 23.73 11.47
CA PRO A 247 10.66 25.17 11.42
C PRO A 247 10.00 25.85 10.22
N ALA A 248 9.88 25.15 9.08
CA ALA A 248 9.27 25.70 7.87
C ALA A 248 7.76 25.41 7.83
N LYS A 249 6.97 26.26 8.47
CA LYS A 249 5.51 26.17 8.45
C LYS A 249 4.95 26.80 7.17
N LEU A 250 4.02 26.08 6.53
CA LEU A 250 3.27 26.61 5.40
C LEU A 250 2.25 27.63 5.90
N ARG A 251 2.11 28.73 5.18
CA ARG A 251 1.03 29.71 5.31
C ARG A 251 0.23 29.76 4.03
N TRP A 252 -1.07 29.60 4.14
CA TRP A 252 -1.97 29.59 2.99
C TRP A 252 -3.33 30.14 3.34
N SER A 253 -3.79 31.10 2.56
CA SER A 253 -5.13 31.67 2.72
C SER A 253 -6.15 30.91 1.88
N PRO A 254 -7.26 30.41 2.47
CA PRO A 254 -8.35 29.80 1.71
C PRO A 254 -9.06 30.81 0.78
N ILE A 255 -8.82 32.10 0.93
CA ILE A 255 -9.36 33.17 0.07
C ILE A 255 -8.54 33.29 -1.23
N ALA A 256 -7.25 32.93 -1.19
CA ALA A 256 -6.36 33.13 -2.33
C ALA A 256 -6.87 32.46 -3.62
N GLY A 257 -6.91 33.22 -4.71
CA GLY A 257 -7.41 32.79 -6.01
C GLY A 257 -8.94 32.80 -6.14
N CYS A 258 -9.67 33.17 -5.09
CA CYS A 258 -11.14 33.23 -5.13
C CYS A 258 -11.68 34.48 -5.81
N GLU A 259 -10.84 35.31 -6.43
CA GLU A 259 -11.24 36.29 -7.44
C GLU A 259 -11.87 35.62 -8.66
N ASP A 260 -11.45 34.39 -8.95
CA ASP A 260 -12.06 33.51 -9.94
C ASP A 260 -13.29 32.82 -9.34
N ALA A 261 -14.45 32.95 -10.00
CA ALA A 261 -15.71 32.42 -9.55
C ALA A 261 -15.73 30.87 -9.47
N ASP A 262 -15.00 30.19 -10.36
CA ASP A 262 -14.92 28.74 -10.37
C ASP A 262 -14.02 28.23 -9.24
N VAL A 263 -12.92 28.91 -8.94
CA VAL A 263 -12.08 28.61 -7.78
C VAL A 263 -12.87 28.78 -6.49
N ALA A 264 -13.57 29.91 -6.32
CA ALA A 264 -14.40 30.19 -5.15
C ALA A 264 -15.50 29.15 -4.97
N ARG A 265 -16.17 28.76 -6.06
CA ARG A 265 -17.23 27.74 -6.06
C ARG A 265 -16.70 26.37 -5.64
N ARG A 266 -15.60 25.90 -6.22
CA ARG A 266 -14.96 24.63 -5.86
C ARG A 266 -14.52 24.63 -4.40
N ARG A 267 -13.88 25.71 -3.95
CA ARG A 267 -13.41 25.89 -2.57
C ARG A 267 -14.57 25.83 -1.57
N ALA A 268 -15.64 26.60 -1.83
CA ALA A 268 -16.82 26.60 -1.00
C ALA A 268 -17.48 25.22 -0.94
N HIS A 269 -17.63 24.55 -2.08
CA HIS A 269 -18.16 23.19 -2.16
C HIS A 269 -17.34 22.22 -1.30
N THR A 270 -16.03 22.24 -1.46
CA THR A 270 -15.11 21.35 -0.73
C THR A 270 -15.16 21.60 0.78
N MET A 271 -15.15 22.85 1.21
CA MET A 271 -15.20 23.21 2.64
C MET A 271 -16.53 22.81 3.29
N VAL A 272 -17.67 23.06 2.60
CA VAL A 272 -18.98 22.70 3.14
C VAL A 272 -19.14 21.19 3.24
N GLU A 273 -18.79 20.44 2.21
CA GLU A 273 -18.89 18.97 2.26
C GLU A 273 -17.96 18.39 3.34
N ALA A 274 -16.72 18.86 3.43
CA ALA A 274 -15.78 18.40 4.45
C ALA A 274 -16.25 18.70 5.88
N SER A 275 -16.96 19.80 6.11
CA SER A 275 -17.52 20.16 7.42
C SER A 275 -18.72 19.31 7.81
N SER A 276 -19.39 18.65 6.86
CA SER A 276 -20.62 17.89 7.07
C SER A 276 -20.42 16.39 7.22
N VAL A 277 -19.22 15.89 7.04
CA VAL A 277 -18.88 14.45 7.17
C VAL A 277 -19.34 13.83 8.50
N GLN A 278 -19.34 14.62 9.59
CA GLN A 278 -19.76 14.16 10.92
C GLN A 278 -21.30 14.09 11.10
N LEU A 279 -22.06 14.58 10.13
CA LEU A 279 -23.52 14.65 10.15
C LEU A 279 -24.19 13.66 9.18
N ALA A 280 -23.43 12.73 8.63
CA ALA A 280 -23.95 11.70 7.75
C ALA A 280 -25.04 10.89 8.47
N GLY A 281 -26.31 11.09 8.07
CA GLY A 281 -27.49 10.46 8.67
C GLY A 281 -28.59 11.41 9.12
N VAL A 282 -28.38 12.72 9.08
CA VAL A 282 -29.43 13.73 9.37
C VAL A 282 -30.24 14.01 8.11
N GLY A 283 -31.56 14.03 8.21
CA GLY A 283 -32.59 13.88 7.19
C GLY A 283 -32.53 14.79 5.96
N GLY A 284 -33.45 14.58 5.03
CA GLY A 284 -33.46 15.09 3.63
C GLY A 284 -33.36 16.62 3.44
N ASN A 285 -33.74 17.45 4.42
CA ASN A 285 -33.62 18.91 4.33
C ASN A 285 -32.18 19.42 4.52
N ASP A 286 -31.29 18.64 5.13
CA ASP A 286 -29.90 19.01 5.38
C ASP A 286 -29.11 19.23 4.08
N LYS A 287 -29.42 18.48 3.02
CA LYS A 287 -28.80 18.67 1.70
C LYS A 287 -29.11 20.05 1.12
N VAL A 288 -30.36 20.48 1.22
CA VAL A 288 -30.80 21.80 0.71
C VAL A 288 -30.06 22.92 1.43
N PHE A 289 -29.96 22.85 2.76
CA PHE A 289 -29.25 23.86 3.54
C PHE A 289 -27.74 23.89 3.24
N ARG A 290 -27.12 22.73 3.01
CA ARG A 290 -25.72 22.66 2.58
C ARG A 290 -25.51 23.26 1.20
N ASP A 291 -26.37 22.96 0.23
CA ASP A 291 -26.24 23.52 -1.12
C ASP A 291 -26.36 25.05 -1.10
N ARG A 292 -27.24 25.60 -0.26
CA ARG A 292 -27.35 27.05 -0.05
C ARG A 292 -26.13 27.62 0.69
N ALA A 293 -25.60 26.90 1.69
CA ALA A 293 -24.40 27.29 2.37
C ALA A 293 -23.17 27.40 1.44
N LYS A 294 -23.10 26.53 0.41
CA LYS A 294 -22.09 26.63 -0.65
C LYS A 294 -22.17 27.96 -1.40
N THR A 295 -23.38 28.40 -1.74
CA THR A 295 -23.60 29.67 -2.43
C THR A 295 -23.19 30.86 -1.55
N VAL A 296 -23.55 30.84 -0.26
CA VAL A 296 -23.17 31.89 0.68
C VAL A 296 -21.65 31.91 0.88
N LEU A 297 -21.03 30.76 1.08
CA LEU A 297 -19.58 30.68 1.29
C LEU A 297 -18.80 31.08 0.03
N GLN A 298 -19.26 30.70 -1.18
CA GLN A 298 -18.68 31.17 -2.45
C GLN A 298 -18.70 32.70 -2.52
N ALA A 299 -19.84 33.31 -2.21
CA ALA A 299 -20.01 34.76 -2.21
C ALA A 299 -19.07 35.44 -1.20
N TYR A 300 -18.91 34.89 -0.01
CA TYR A 300 -17.99 35.41 1.00
C TYR A 300 -16.53 35.30 0.59
N LEU A 301 -16.12 34.16 0.04
CA LEU A 301 -14.75 33.96 -0.46
C LEU A 301 -14.42 34.95 -1.58
N MET A 302 -15.34 35.13 -2.55
CA MET A 302 -15.15 36.09 -3.64
C MET A 302 -15.12 37.52 -3.14
N ALA A 303 -16.06 37.95 -2.29
CA ALA A 303 -16.07 39.30 -1.73
C ALA A 303 -14.77 39.62 -1.00
N ALA A 304 -14.27 38.67 -0.21
CA ALA A 304 -13.00 38.81 0.50
C ALA A 304 -11.79 38.87 -0.44
N ALA A 305 -11.78 38.03 -1.48
CA ALA A 305 -10.66 37.98 -2.45
C ALA A 305 -10.55 39.25 -3.27
N ILE A 306 -11.64 39.69 -3.89
CA ILE A 306 -11.68 40.86 -4.77
C ILE A 306 -11.18 42.14 -4.05
N HIS A 307 -11.58 42.29 -2.77
CA HIS A 307 -11.21 43.45 -1.96
C HIS A 307 -10.02 43.21 -1.03
N ARG A 308 -9.30 42.11 -1.21
CA ARG A 308 -8.06 41.76 -0.48
C ARG A 308 -8.25 41.73 1.05
N HIS A 309 -9.42 41.29 1.50
CA HIS A 309 -9.66 41.03 2.92
C HIS A 309 -8.95 39.76 3.39
N ASP A 310 -8.63 39.70 4.66
CA ASP A 310 -8.11 38.49 5.29
C ASP A 310 -9.25 37.55 5.76
N VAL A 311 -8.88 36.39 6.30
CA VAL A 311 -9.85 35.41 6.82
C VAL A 311 -10.68 35.93 8.01
N GLY A 312 -10.29 37.03 8.65
CA GLY A 312 -11.06 37.70 9.69
C GLY A 312 -12.40 38.25 9.17
N ALA A 313 -12.47 38.65 7.89
CA ALA A 313 -13.72 39.04 7.26
C ALA A 313 -14.69 37.85 7.18
N LEU A 314 -14.21 36.67 6.76
CA LEU A 314 -15.01 35.45 6.72
C LEU A 314 -15.58 35.09 8.10
N VAL A 315 -14.75 35.22 9.15
CA VAL A 315 -15.20 34.95 10.53
C VAL A 315 -16.30 35.92 10.94
N ARG A 316 -16.15 37.22 10.65
CA ARG A 316 -17.19 38.23 10.98
C ARG A 316 -18.52 37.93 10.27
N TRP A 317 -18.46 37.61 8.98
CA TRP A 317 -19.67 37.35 8.19
C TRP A 317 -20.34 35.99 8.47
N ALA A 318 -19.57 35.03 8.97
CA ALA A 318 -20.08 33.68 9.27
C ALA A 318 -20.68 33.56 10.69
N VAL A 319 -20.21 34.35 11.66
CA VAL A 319 -20.70 34.27 13.05
C VAL A 319 -22.15 34.71 13.16
N SER A 320 -22.54 35.78 12.43
CA SER A 320 -23.91 36.26 12.31
C SER A 320 -24.13 36.81 10.92
N LYS A 321 -25.41 36.84 10.50
CA LYS A 321 -25.77 37.52 9.24
C LYS A 321 -25.25 38.96 9.29
N PRO A 322 -24.49 39.44 8.28
CA PRO A 322 -23.98 40.79 8.28
C PRO A 322 -25.13 41.81 8.15
N PRO A 323 -25.38 42.62 9.18
CA PRO A 323 -26.54 43.51 9.23
C PRO A 323 -26.44 44.65 8.20
N ASP A 324 -25.22 45.06 7.88
CA ASP A 324 -24.89 46.10 6.91
C ASP A 324 -24.79 45.59 5.47
N GLN A 325 -24.93 44.28 5.28
CA GLN A 325 -24.76 43.61 4.00
C GLN A 325 -23.41 43.90 3.33
N GLU A 326 -22.35 44.10 4.11
CA GLU A 326 -21.00 44.38 3.62
C GLU A 326 -20.59 43.48 2.44
N PRO A 327 -20.65 42.13 2.51
CA PRO A 327 -20.22 41.28 1.39
C PRO A 327 -21.09 41.44 0.14
N VAL A 328 -22.36 41.84 0.26
CA VAL A 328 -23.24 42.12 -0.87
C VAL A 328 -22.79 43.37 -1.61
N LYS A 329 -22.42 44.44 -0.88
CA LYS A 329 -21.89 45.68 -1.46
C LYS A 329 -20.55 45.40 -2.15
N LEU A 330 -19.64 44.71 -1.47
CA LEU A 330 -18.34 44.34 -2.04
C LEU A 330 -18.45 43.57 -3.36
N LEU A 331 -19.37 42.61 -3.44
CA LEU A 331 -19.61 41.86 -4.69
C LEU A 331 -20.17 42.74 -5.79
N HIS A 332 -21.11 43.63 -5.47
CA HIS A 332 -21.69 44.55 -6.43
C HIS A 332 -20.61 45.48 -7.00
N ASP A 333 -19.81 46.08 -6.11
CA ASP A 333 -18.74 47.02 -6.47
C ASP A 333 -17.59 46.30 -7.21
N GLY A 334 -17.38 45.01 -6.93
CA GLY A 334 -16.45 44.14 -7.64
C GLY A 334 -16.91 43.65 -9.03
N GLY A 335 -18.11 44.04 -9.49
CA GLY A 335 -18.62 43.67 -10.81
C GLY A 335 -19.38 42.33 -10.87
N TYR A 336 -19.83 41.81 -9.73
CA TYR A 336 -20.61 40.55 -9.64
C TYR A 336 -22.04 40.78 -9.10
N PRO A 337 -22.90 41.57 -9.82
CA PRO A 337 -24.22 41.95 -9.32
C PRO A 337 -25.16 40.76 -9.15
N GLU A 338 -25.04 39.70 -9.97
CA GLU A 338 -25.88 38.51 -9.86
C GLU A 338 -25.60 37.73 -8.58
N LEU A 339 -24.31 37.54 -8.27
CA LEU A 339 -23.89 36.86 -7.03
C LEU A 339 -24.25 37.69 -5.77
N ALA A 340 -24.13 39.03 -5.89
CA ALA A 340 -24.60 39.96 -4.85
C ALA A 340 -26.10 39.86 -4.61
N ARG A 341 -26.90 39.74 -5.68
CA ARG A 341 -28.36 39.55 -5.60
C ARG A 341 -28.70 38.22 -4.93
N ASN A 342 -28.02 37.13 -5.35
CA ASN A 342 -28.23 35.82 -4.74
C ASN A 342 -27.93 35.85 -3.24
N LEU A 343 -26.76 36.40 -2.84
CA LEU A 343 -26.40 36.53 -1.43
C LEU A 343 -27.41 37.38 -0.64
N ARG A 344 -27.89 38.48 -1.22
CA ARG A 344 -28.95 39.32 -0.59
C ARG A 344 -30.22 38.51 -0.34
N THR A 345 -30.62 37.65 -1.30
CA THR A 345 -31.79 36.78 -1.16
C THR A 345 -31.60 35.79 -0.01
N GLU A 346 -30.38 35.18 0.11
CA GLU A 346 -30.08 34.27 1.21
C GLU A 346 -30.12 34.98 2.58
N ILE A 347 -29.57 36.18 2.67
CA ILE A 347 -29.59 36.99 3.91
C ILE A 347 -31.02 37.39 4.27
N GLY A 348 -31.88 37.72 3.28
CA GLY A 348 -33.24 38.16 3.49
C GLY A 348 -34.28 37.06 3.80
N MET A 349 -33.88 35.80 3.85
CA MET A 349 -34.77 34.70 4.17
C MET A 349 -35.30 34.71 5.60
N VAL A 350 -36.45 34.02 5.80
CA VAL A 350 -37.01 33.77 7.13
C VAL A 350 -35.99 33.12 8.07
N ALA A 351 -36.02 33.51 9.34
CA ALA A 351 -34.98 33.15 10.32
C ALA A 351 -34.74 31.65 10.39
N GLU A 352 -35.78 30.83 10.50
CA GLU A 352 -35.68 29.38 10.63
C GLU A 352 -34.85 28.72 9.51
N THR A 353 -35.08 29.12 8.25
CA THR A 353 -34.35 28.59 7.10
C THR A 353 -32.91 29.13 7.04
N SER A 354 -32.75 30.42 7.27
CA SER A 354 -31.45 31.06 7.17
C SER A 354 -30.52 30.64 8.30
N ASP A 355 -31.02 30.38 9.50
CA ASP A 355 -30.20 29.94 10.62
C ASP A 355 -29.56 28.58 10.36
N ALA A 356 -30.29 27.65 9.71
CA ALA A 356 -29.73 26.35 9.28
C ALA A 356 -28.62 26.51 8.23
N VAL A 357 -28.79 27.44 7.27
CA VAL A 357 -27.75 27.76 6.28
C VAL A 357 -26.51 28.35 6.96
N TRP A 358 -26.71 29.36 7.84
CA TRP A 358 -25.59 29.99 8.56
C TRP A 358 -24.89 29.05 9.52
N MET A 359 -25.60 28.10 10.14
CA MET A 359 -24.97 27.02 10.91
C MET A 359 -24.00 26.23 10.05
N SER A 360 -24.35 25.91 8.83
CA SER A 360 -23.49 25.18 7.89
C SER A 360 -22.29 26.02 7.45
N VAL A 361 -22.48 27.31 7.14
CA VAL A 361 -21.38 28.25 6.83
C VAL A 361 -20.42 28.40 8.02
N ARG A 362 -20.99 28.59 9.25
CA ARG A 362 -20.21 28.75 10.48
C ARG A 362 -19.31 27.56 10.75
N ARG A 363 -19.81 26.33 10.57
CA ARG A 363 -19.00 25.12 10.72
C ARG A 363 -17.77 25.09 9.80
N CYS A 364 -17.90 25.57 8.58
CA CYS A 364 -16.76 25.65 7.64
C CYS A 364 -15.70 26.64 8.10
N ILE A 365 -16.09 27.68 8.80
CA ILE A 365 -15.24 28.81 9.23
C ILE A 365 -14.79 28.65 10.69
N GLU A 366 -15.44 27.78 11.46
CA GLU A 366 -15.12 27.51 12.87
C GLU A 366 -13.61 27.26 13.12
N PRO A 367 -12.86 26.51 12.27
CA PRO A 367 -11.42 26.35 12.44
C PRO A 367 -10.65 27.67 12.51
N LEU A 368 -11.12 28.72 11.82
CA LEU A 368 -10.49 30.05 11.80
C LEU A 368 -10.73 30.84 13.09
N MET A 369 -11.55 30.35 14.02
CA MET A 369 -11.68 30.92 15.35
C MET A 369 -10.48 30.60 16.23
N ASP A 370 -9.76 29.50 15.94
CA ASP A 370 -8.49 29.19 16.57
C ASP A 370 -7.41 30.20 16.12
N PRO A 371 -6.73 30.90 17.05
CA PRO A 371 -5.72 31.89 16.70
C PRO A 371 -4.53 31.33 15.91
N GLN A 372 -4.12 30.08 16.20
CA GLN A 372 -3.01 29.44 15.52
C GLN A 372 -3.36 29.12 14.06
N LEU A 373 -4.53 28.51 13.84
CA LEU A 373 -5.03 28.25 12.50
C LEU A 373 -5.28 29.52 11.71
N ARG A 374 -5.85 30.54 12.35
CA ARG A 374 -6.03 31.85 11.72
C ARG A 374 -4.69 32.46 11.26
N GLN A 375 -3.64 32.35 12.08
CA GLN A 375 -2.31 32.84 11.71
C GLN A 375 -1.74 32.09 10.50
N LEU A 376 -1.94 30.77 10.40
CA LEU A 376 -1.52 29.99 9.22
C LEU A 376 -2.31 30.38 7.97
N CYS A 377 -3.57 30.78 8.12
CA CYS A 377 -4.45 31.22 7.05
C CYS A 377 -4.35 32.71 6.72
N THR A 378 -3.48 33.46 7.41
CA THR A 378 -3.23 34.88 7.17
C THR A 378 -1.75 35.10 6.81
N PRO A 379 -1.32 34.71 5.60
CA PRO A 379 0.05 34.92 5.14
C PRO A 379 0.33 36.42 4.98
N ARG A 380 1.58 36.83 5.21
CA ARG A 380 2.05 38.17 4.85
C ARG A 380 2.10 38.32 3.32
N PRO A 381 2.14 39.57 2.81
CA PRO A 381 2.37 39.77 1.38
C PRO A 381 3.60 39.02 0.88
N GLY A 382 3.45 38.20 -0.15
CA GLY A 382 4.52 37.36 -0.71
C GLY A 382 4.76 36.01 0.00
N GLU A 383 4.12 35.73 1.15
CA GLU A 383 4.26 34.47 1.87
C GLU A 383 3.17 33.43 1.54
N ASN A 384 2.15 33.83 0.76
CA ASN A 384 1.07 32.90 0.45
C ASN A 384 1.58 31.72 -0.37
N PHE A 385 1.17 30.52 0.01
CA PHE A 385 1.57 29.28 -0.68
C PHE A 385 1.09 29.28 -2.13
N ASP A 386 2.03 29.10 -3.04
CA ASP A 386 1.80 28.87 -4.46
C ASP A 386 2.06 27.39 -4.77
N ALA A 387 0.98 26.61 -4.95
CA ALA A 387 1.07 25.20 -5.25
C ALA A 387 1.76 24.92 -6.59
N ARG A 388 1.56 25.78 -7.61
CA ARG A 388 2.18 25.62 -8.94
C ARG A 388 3.71 25.75 -8.87
N ALA A 389 4.20 26.81 -8.27
CA ALA A 389 5.63 27.02 -8.08
C ALA A 389 6.26 25.92 -7.19
N PHE A 390 5.56 25.50 -6.15
CA PHE A 390 6.03 24.48 -5.22
C PHE A 390 6.08 23.08 -5.87
N ILE A 391 5.09 22.71 -6.67
CA ILE A 391 5.07 21.48 -7.47
C ILE A 391 6.19 21.49 -8.49
N ALA A 392 6.38 22.61 -9.21
CA ALA A 392 7.46 22.77 -10.19
C ALA A 392 8.85 22.64 -9.54
N ALA A 393 9.00 23.06 -8.29
CA ALA A 393 10.22 22.89 -7.51
C ALA A 393 10.34 21.49 -6.87
N HIS A 394 9.45 20.55 -7.15
CA HIS A 394 9.40 19.18 -6.57
C HIS A 394 9.33 19.18 -5.02
N GLY A 395 8.63 20.14 -4.44
CA GLY A 395 8.49 20.31 -3.00
C GLY A 395 7.73 19.15 -2.33
N SER A 396 7.92 19.01 -1.04
CA SER A 396 7.20 18.02 -0.22
C SER A 396 6.36 18.74 0.83
N LEU A 397 5.03 18.58 0.75
CA LEU A 397 4.06 19.20 1.65
C LEU A 397 3.47 18.15 2.60
N TYR A 398 3.55 18.41 3.90
CA TYR A 398 2.93 17.59 4.92
C TYR A 398 1.80 18.35 5.61
N LEU A 399 0.61 17.75 5.60
CA LEU A 399 -0.54 18.23 6.34
C LEU A 399 -0.68 17.37 7.60
N VAL A 400 -0.51 17.98 8.77
CA VAL A 400 -0.58 17.29 10.06
C VAL A 400 -1.69 17.89 10.90
N ALA A 401 -2.64 17.04 11.32
CA ALA A 401 -3.71 17.43 12.23
C ALA A 401 -3.95 16.31 13.24
N GLY A 402 -3.78 16.60 14.52
CA GLY A 402 -4.04 15.64 15.60
C GLY A 402 -5.47 15.06 15.52
N GLN A 403 -5.63 13.81 15.91
CA GLN A 403 -6.87 13.04 15.68
C GLN A 403 -8.14 13.76 16.20
N HIS A 404 -8.08 14.46 17.33
CA HIS A 404 -9.23 15.18 17.91
C HIS A 404 -9.53 16.48 17.16
N GLN A 405 -8.52 17.13 16.59
CA GLN A 405 -8.64 18.42 15.91
C GLN A 405 -8.74 18.26 14.40
N ALA A 406 -8.41 17.06 13.86
CA ALA A 406 -8.46 16.78 12.44
C ALA A 406 -9.85 17.05 11.85
N ALA A 407 -10.89 16.62 12.55
CA ALA A 407 -12.26 16.81 12.13
C ALA A 407 -12.66 18.30 12.08
N GLN A 408 -12.20 19.11 13.04
CA GLN A 408 -12.44 20.56 13.04
C GLN A 408 -11.67 21.25 11.92
N ALA A 409 -10.40 20.88 11.71
CA ALA A 409 -9.55 21.45 10.66
C ALA A 409 -9.87 20.91 9.25
N ALA A 410 -10.70 19.84 9.14
CA ALA A 410 -10.99 19.18 7.87
C ALA A 410 -11.42 20.13 6.72
N PRO A 411 -12.25 21.16 6.93
CA PRO A 411 -12.61 22.08 5.85
C PRO A 411 -11.39 22.76 5.21
N LEU A 412 -10.44 23.21 6.03
CA LEU A 412 -9.23 23.91 5.57
C LEU A 412 -8.23 22.93 4.93
N LEU A 413 -7.99 21.79 5.60
CA LEU A 413 -7.08 20.76 5.10
C LEU A 413 -7.55 20.19 3.76
N THR A 414 -8.85 19.89 3.65
CA THR A 414 -9.44 19.36 2.44
C THR A 414 -9.41 20.37 1.29
N ALA A 415 -9.67 21.65 1.58
CA ALA A 415 -9.55 22.73 0.61
C ALA A 415 -8.10 22.90 0.10
N LEU A 416 -7.10 22.71 0.96
CA LEU A 416 -5.70 22.76 0.55
C LEU A 416 -5.31 21.53 -0.31
N VAL A 417 -5.83 20.33 0.01
CA VAL A 417 -5.64 19.14 -0.83
C VAL A 417 -6.34 19.31 -2.19
N GLU A 418 -7.55 19.85 -2.22
CA GLU A 418 -8.27 20.18 -3.46
C GLU A 418 -7.46 21.15 -4.31
N TYR A 419 -6.96 22.24 -3.73
CA TYR A 419 -6.11 23.21 -4.41
C TYR A 419 -4.85 22.54 -4.99
N TRP A 420 -4.18 21.67 -4.24
CA TRP A 420 -3.04 20.89 -4.70
C TRP A 420 -3.37 19.99 -5.90
N LEU A 421 -4.42 19.19 -5.78
CA LEU A 421 -4.82 18.24 -6.83
C LEU A 421 -5.24 18.95 -8.11
N THR A 422 -6.07 20.00 -7.99
CA THR A 422 -6.53 20.79 -9.14
C THR A 422 -5.37 21.48 -9.83
N THR A 423 -4.46 22.11 -9.05
CA THR A 423 -3.26 22.74 -9.62
C THR A 423 -2.38 21.75 -10.37
N ALA A 424 -2.16 20.54 -9.80
CA ALA A 424 -1.37 19.51 -10.46
C ALA A 424 -2.03 19.03 -11.77
N GLN A 425 -3.35 18.87 -11.78
CA GLN A 425 -4.11 18.49 -12.98
C GLN A 425 -4.10 19.58 -14.06
N GLU A 426 -4.21 20.86 -13.67
CA GLU A 426 -4.09 22.00 -14.58
C GLU A 426 -2.67 22.10 -15.16
N MET A 427 -1.65 21.91 -14.33
CA MET A 427 -0.26 21.87 -14.80
C MET A 427 -0.04 20.79 -15.85
N ALA A 428 -0.68 19.63 -15.71
CA ALA A 428 -0.56 18.54 -16.66
C ALA A 428 -0.93 18.96 -18.09
N LEU A 429 -1.88 19.90 -18.25
CA LEU A 429 -2.31 20.39 -19.57
C LEU A 429 -1.18 21.11 -20.35
N SER A 430 -0.21 21.68 -19.64
CA SER A 430 0.94 22.38 -20.23
C SER A 430 2.15 21.48 -20.46
N TYR A 431 2.15 20.26 -19.96
CA TYR A 431 3.23 19.29 -20.15
C TYR A 431 3.07 18.48 -21.45
N PRO A 432 4.16 17.97 -22.02
CA PRO A 432 4.10 16.97 -23.09
C PRO A 432 3.24 15.78 -22.67
N HIS A 433 2.42 15.25 -23.58
CA HIS A 433 1.47 14.17 -23.32
C HIS A 433 0.38 14.50 -22.28
N ARG A 434 0.19 15.78 -21.92
CA ARG A 434 -0.74 16.26 -20.89
C ARG A 434 -0.58 15.55 -19.54
N ARG A 435 0.67 15.29 -19.18
CA ARG A 435 1.04 14.55 -17.97
C ARG A 435 2.21 15.25 -17.26
N VAL A 436 2.06 15.52 -15.98
CA VAL A 436 3.16 16.07 -15.17
C VAL A 436 4.28 15.03 -15.05
N ASP A 437 5.51 15.45 -15.31
CA ASP A 437 6.71 14.65 -15.20
C ASP A 437 7.85 15.45 -14.55
N PRO A 438 8.43 14.99 -13.45
CA PRO A 438 8.08 13.76 -12.69
C PRO A 438 6.68 13.85 -12.03
N PRO A 439 6.01 12.70 -11.82
CA PRO A 439 4.67 12.63 -11.24
C PRO A 439 4.55 13.30 -9.86
N VAL A 440 3.40 13.91 -9.62
CA VAL A 440 3.02 14.56 -8.36
C VAL A 440 2.30 13.57 -7.47
N THR A 441 2.99 13.02 -6.48
CA THR A 441 2.44 11.96 -5.62
C THR A 441 1.60 12.56 -4.48
N THR A 442 0.42 12.01 -4.25
CA THR A 442 -0.45 12.38 -3.12
C THR A 442 -0.69 11.17 -2.22
N VAL A 443 -0.37 11.28 -0.94
CA VAL A 443 -0.53 10.23 0.08
C VAL A 443 -1.52 10.71 1.16
N LEU A 444 -2.70 10.09 1.23
CA LEU A 444 -3.76 10.41 2.18
C LEU A 444 -3.87 9.27 3.21
N ASP A 445 -3.10 9.34 4.29
CA ASP A 445 -3.03 8.27 5.30
C ASP A 445 -4.36 8.08 6.04
N GLU A 446 -5.03 9.16 6.39
CA GLU A 446 -6.33 9.14 7.06
C GLU A 446 -7.37 9.90 6.23
N LEU A 447 -7.69 9.33 5.05
CA LEU A 447 -8.62 9.93 4.09
C LEU A 447 -9.96 10.32 4.73
N THR A 448 -10.51 9.45 5.57
CA THR A 448 -11.85 9.65 6.16
C THR A 448 -11.89 10.63 7.33
N ASN A 449 -10.75 10.92 7.96
CA ASN A 449 -10.72 11.75 9.17
C ASN A 449 -10.07 13.11 8.95
N ALA A 450 -8.94 13.14 8.23
CA ALA A 450 -8.15 14.37 8.09
C ALA A 450 -8.48 15.15 6.81
N THR A 451 -8.69 14.45 5.71
CA THR A 451 -8.85 15.06 4.38
C THR A 451 -9.90 14.35 3.55
N PRO A 452 -11.18 14.43 3.93
CA PRO A 452 -12.30 13.81 3.20
C PRO A 452 -12.60 14.58 1.91
N VAL A 453 -11.75 14.45 0.89
CA VAL A 453 -11.87 15.16 -0.39
C VAL A 453 -13.13 14.72 -1.12
N PRO A 454 -14.17 15.56 -1.25
CA PRO A 454 -15.48 15.12 -1.76
C PRO A 454 -15.43 14.63 -3.20
N GLN A 455 -14.58 15.23 -4.02
CA GLN A 455 -14.44 14.91 -5.44
C GLN A 455 -13.49 13.74 -5.72
N LEU A 456 -12.84 13.17 -4.69
CA LEU A 456 -11.82 12.12 -4.88
C LEU A 456 -12.31 10.92 -5.71
N PRO A 457 -13.55 10.40 -5.51
CA PRO A 457 -14.07 9.31 -6.34
C PRO A 457 -14.11 9.62 -7.83
N ASP A 458 -14.30 10.89 -8.20
CA ASP A 458 -14.39 11.33 -9.60
C ASP A 458 -13.01 11.58 -10.20
N ILE A 459 -12.12 12.21 -9.43
CA ILE A 459 -10.83 12.67 -9.94
C ILE A 459 -9.72 11.62 -9.89
N ILE A 460 -9.87 10.55 -9.11
CA ILE A 460 -8.78 9.57 -8.87
C ILE A 460 -8.34 8.87 -10.16
N SER A 461 -9.26 8.54 -11.05
CA SER A 461 -8.96 7.89 -12.33
C SER A 461 -8.33 8.88 -13.34
N ASP A 462 -8.86 10.09 -13.44
CA ASP A 462 -8.32 11.15 -14.31
C ASP A 462 -6.93 11.60 -13.83
N SER A 463 -6.74 11.76 -12.52
CA SER A 463 -5.46 12.11 -11.91
C SER A 463 -4.35 11.11 -12.27
N ALA A 464 -4.66 9.83 -12.31
CA ALA A 464 -3.74 8.77 -12.71
C ALA A 464 -3.18 9.02 -14.14
N GLY A 465 -4.06 9.32 -15.08
CA GLY A 465 -3.70 9.66 -16.46
C GLY A 465 -2.87 10.93 -16.59
N ARG A 466 -3.03 11.89 -15.68
CA ARG A 466 -2.32 13.18 -15.67
C ARG A 466 -0.97 13.18 -14.93
N GLY A 467 -0.51 12.05 -14.42
CA GLY A 467 0.73 11.97 -13.64
C GLY A 467 0.57 12.43 -12.19
N VAL A 468 -0.63 12.28 -11.62
CA VAL A 468 -0.94 12.62 -10.22
C VAL A 468 -1.45 11.37 -9.49
N PRO A 469 -0.58 10.38 -9.21
CA PRO A 469 -0.96 9.18 -8.49
C PRO A 469 -1.42 9.52 -7.07
N ILE A 470 -2.52 8.89 -6.65
CA ILE A 470 -3.11 9.06 -5.33
C ILE A 470 -3.05 7.73 -4.58
N HIS A 471 -2.45 7.76 -3.40
CA HIS A 471 -2.36 6.63 -2.49
C HIS A 471 -3.14 6.96 -1.22
N TRP A 472 -4.18 6.20 -0.93
CA TRP A 472 -5.06 6.52 0.19
C TRP A 472 -5.16 5.36 1.18
N GLY A 473 -5.45 5.70 2.42
CA GLY A 473 -5.72 4.77 3.50
C GLY A 473 -7.01 5.08 4.24
N ALA A 474 -7.78 4.04 4.54
CA ALA A 474 -8.98 4.13 5.37
C ALA A 474 -9.01 3.01 6.40
N GLN A 475 -9.74 3.22 7.50
CA GLN A 475 -9.84 2.25 8.58
C GLN A 475 -10.83 1.12 8.27
N SER A 476 -11.92 1.43 7.58
CA SER A 476 -12.96 0.47 7.21
C SER A 476 -13.77 0.96 6.00
N LEU A 477 -14.51 0.04 5.38
CA LEU A 477 -15.46 0.36 4.31
C LEU A 477 -16.59 1.27 4.83
N ALA A 478 -17.14 0.95 6.01
CA ALA A 478 -18.20 1.75 6.63
C ALA A 478 -17.79 3.22 6.80
N LYS A 479 -16.53 3.49 7.20
CA LYS A 479 -16.02 4.86 7.28
C LYS A 479 -15.92 5.55 5.92
N LEU A 480 -15.61 4.84 4.85
CA LEU A 480 -15.66 5.39 3.49
C LEU A 480 -17.10 5.71 3.07
N GLU A 481 -18.07 4.83 3.40
CA GLU A 481 -19.49 5.02 3.11
C GLU A 481 -20.10 6.18 3.91
N ASP A 482 -19.63 6.41 5.13
CA ASP A 482 -20.02 7.59 5.93
C ASP A 482 -19.58 8.91 5.27
N VAL A 483 -18.38 8.92 4.68
CA VAL A 483 -17.82 10.13 4.03
C VAL A 483 -18.40 10.34 2.63
N TYR A 484 -18.46 9.28 1.82
CA TYR A 484 -18.73 9.38 0.39
C TYR A 484 -20.10 8.89 -0.06
N THR A 485 -20.96 8.42 0.81
CA THR A 485 -22.12 7.57 0.49
C THR A 485 -21.70 6.20 -0.05
N PRO A 486 -22.54 5.15 0.06
CA PRO A 486 -22.19 3.82 -0.43
C PRO A 486 -21.84 3.75 -1.92
N ALA A 487 -22.56 4.54 -2.76
CA ALA A 487 -22.32 4.54 -4.21
C ALA A 487 -20.95 5.17 -4.56
N ARG A 488 -20.62 6.32 -3.95
CA ARG A 488 -19.37 7.02 -4.20
C ARG A 488 -18.16 6.31 -3.57
N ALA A 489 -18.35 5.64 -2.43
CA ALA A 489 -17.32 4.79 -1.85
C ALA A 489 -16.97 3.61 -2.78
N ARG A 490 -17.97 2.98 -3.40
CA ARG A 490 -17.73 1.95 -4.42
C ARG A 490 -17.02 2.51 -5.65
N GLN A 491 -17.42 3.67 -6.15
CA GLN A 491 -16.74 4.35 -7.26
C GLN A 491 -15.26 4.59 -6.95
N LEU A 492 -14.92 5.03 -5.73
CA LEU A 492 -13.53 5.20 -5.29
C LEU A 492 -12.76 3.87 -5.31
N LEU A 493 -13.39 2.81 -4.81
CA LEU A 493 -12.78 1.47 -4.77
C LEU A 493 -12.59 0.90 -6.18
N ASP A 494 -13.57 1.02 -7.07
CA ASP A 494 -13.52 0.54 -8.44
C ASP A 494 -12.45 1.28 -9.27
N ASN A 495 -12.23 2.57 -9.01
CA ASN A 495 -11.19 3.37 -9.63
C ASN A 495 -9.80 3.18 -8.97
N THR A 496 -9.69 2.37 -7.92
CA THR A 496 -8.43 2.09 -7.24
C THR A 496 -7.79 0.83 -7.80
N THR A 497 -6.74 0.98 -8.58
CA THR A 497 -6.06 -0.11 -9.30
C THR A 497 -5.54 -1.22 -8.39
N THR A 498 -5.02 -0.87 -7.22
CA THR A 498 -4.47 -1.83 -6.24
C THR A 498 -5.08 -1.60 -4.88
N LEU A 499 -5.74 -2.59 -4.33
CA LEU A 499 -6.30 -2.55 -2.98
C LEU A 499 -5.54 -3.50 -2.06
N SER A 500 -5.03 -2.98 -0.95
CA SER A 500 -4.38 -3.72 0.13
C SER A 500 -5.35 -3.87 1.30
N VAL A 501 -5.78 -5.11 1.59
CA VAL A 501 -6.74 -5.41 2.67
C VAL A 501 -6.02 -6.11 3.81
N TRP A 502 -6.04 -5.48 4.99
CA TRP A 502 -5.37 -5.98 6.18
C TRP A 502 -6.30 -6.81 7.06
N GLY A 503 -5.73 -7.77 7.78
CA GLY A 503 -6.51 -8.56 8.74
C GLY A 503 -7.04 -7.72 9.91
N GLY A 504 -8.07 -8.25 10.59
CA GLY A 504 -8.69 -7.60 11.74
C GLY A 504 -9.90 -6.74 11.41
N LEU A 505 -10.31 -6.63 10.14
CA LEU A 505 -11.60 -6.04 9.75
C LEU A 505 -12.73 -6.84 10.40
N LYS A 506 -13.77 -6.14 10.88
CA LYS A 506 -14.94 -6.74 11.57
C LYS A 506 -16.25 -6.51 10.83
N ASP A 507 -16.27 -5.63 9.87
CA ASP A 507 -17.42 -5.33 9.04
C ASP A 507 -17.72 -6.52 8.11
N GLN A 508 -18.89 -7.14 8.30
CA GLN A 508 -19.32 -8.31 7.53
C GLN A 508 -19.43 -7.98 6.05
N ARG A 509 -20.03 -6.85 5.68
CA ARG A 509 -20.22 -6.44 4.27
C ARG A 509 -18.87 -6.24 3.57
N ALA A 510 -17.90 -5.62 4.25
CA ALA A 510 -16.56 -5.46 3.72
C ALA A 510 -15.86 -6.81 3.51
N LEU A 511 -15.98 -7.76 4.47
CA LEU A 511 -15.38 -9.08 4.37
C LEU A 511 -16.00 -9.92 3.24
N GLU A 512 -17.32 -9.88 3.08
CA GLU A 512 -18.04 -10.56 1.99
C GLU A 512 -17.68 -9.97 0.63
N TRP A 513 -17.62 -8.64 0.51
CA TRP A 513 -17.21 -7.96 -0.71
C TRP A 513 -15.77 -8.31 -1.09
N VAL A 514 -14.82 -8.29 -0.17
CA VAL A 514 -13.43 -8.68 -0.43
C VAL A 514 -13.34 -10.17 -0.79
N SER A 515 -14.14 -11.03 -0.17
CA SER A 515 -14.22 -12.45 -0.52
C SER A 515 -14.69 -12.66 -1.96
N LEU A 516 -15.67 -11.88 -2.41
CA LEU A 516 -16.17 -11.89 -3.79
C LEU A 516 -15.08 -11.43 -4.77
N LEU A 517 -14.36 -10.35 -4.47
CA LEU A 517 -13.25 -9.85 -5.30
C LEU A 517 -12.08 -10.83 -5.38
N ALA A 518 -11.85 -11.60 -4.31
CA ALA A 518 -10.82 -12.64 -4.29
C ALA A 518 -11.17 -13.84 -5.19
N GLY A 519 -12.42 -13.92 -5.67
CA GLY A 519 -12.87 -14.94 -6.59
C GLY A 519 -12.98 -16.34 -5.98
N HIS A 520 -13.18 -17.31 -6.86
CA HIS A 520 -13.38 -18.70 -6.51
C HIS A 520 -12.37 -19.59 -7.24
N HIS A 521 -12.14 -20.76 -6.72
CA HIS A 521 -11.36 -21.80 -7.38
C HIS A 521 -12.02 -23.16 -7.25
N GLU A 522 -11.69 -24.05 -8.16
CA GLU A 522 -12.17 -25.43 -8.12
C GLU A 522 -11.32 -26.26 -7.16
N ARG A 523 -11.97 -27.04 -6.34
CA ARG A 523 -11.34 -28.00 -5.42
C ARG A 523 -11.90 -29.40 -5.69
N LEU A 524 -11.01 -30.37 -5.80
CA LEU A 524 -11.43 -31.76 -5.88
C LEU A 524 -12.04 -32.20 -4.56
N ARG A 525 -13.24 -32.76 -4.63
CA ARG A 525 -13.95 -33.37 -3.50
C ARG A 525 -13.99 -34.87 -3.71
N TYR A 526 -13.43 -35.61 -2.76
CA TYR A 526 -13.48 -37.05 -2.74
C TYR A 526 -14.61 -37.46 -1.81
N GLN A 527 -15.62 -38.15 -2.36
CA GLN A 527 -16.68 -38.77 -1.58
C GLN A 527 -16.44 -40.28 -1.58
N GLN A 528 -16.15 -40.84 -0.41
CA GLN A 528 -16.09 -42.30 -0.22
C GLN A 528 -17.49 -42.80 0.21
N HIS A 529 -18.09 -43.60 -0.60
CA HIS A 529 -19.28 -44.38 -0.22
C HIS A 529 -18.79 -45.77 0.23
N SER A 530 -18.91 -46.05 1.51
CA SER A 530 -18.61 -47.37 2.08
C SER A 530 -19.93 -48.10 2.32
N ASP A 531 -20.17 -49.17 1.59
CA ASP A 531 -21.35 -50.01 1.74
C ASP A 531 -21.14 -51.13 2.78
N GLY A 532 -20.11 -51.03 3.61
CA GLY A 532 -19.82 -52.00 4.69
C GLY A 532 -18.35 -52.07 5.07
N MET A 533 -18.05 -52.66 6.24
CA MET A 533 -16.73 -52.67 6.88
C MET A 533 -15.66 -53.47 6.08
N LEU A 534 -16.04 -54.25 5.08
CA LEU A 534 -15.13 -55.10 4.29
C LEU A 534 -15.26 -54.95 2.76
N THR A 535 -16.07 -54.02 2.26
CA THR A 535 -16.21 -53.76 0.83
C THR A 535 -15.37 -52.57 0.40
N PRO A 536 -14.60 -52.68 -0.71
CA PRO A 536 -13.87 -51.56 -1.26
C PRO A 536 -14.87 -50.46 -1.65
N GLY A 537 -14.87 -49.35 -0.91
CA GLY A 537 -15.76 -48.22 -1.18
C GLY A 537 -15.52 -47.59 -2.54
N ARG A 538 -16.58 -47.22 -3.25
CA ARG A 538 -16.50 -46.42 -4.47
C ARG A 538 -16.13 -44.99 -4.12
N THR A 539 -15.02 -44.48 -4.66
CA THR A 539 -14.63 -43.11 -4.52
C THR A 539 -15.19 -42.31 -5.71
N ALA A 540 -16.17 -41.45 -5.46
CA ALA A 540 -16.63 -40.47 -6.43
C ALA A 540 -15.77 -39.22 -6.30
N VAL A 541 -15.18 -38.77 -7.42
CA VAL A 541 -14.40 -37.52 -7.51
C VAL A 541 -15.29 -36.47 -8.17
N GLY A 542 -15.65 -35.45 -7.43
CA GLY A 542 -16.38 -34.28 -7.93
C GLY A 542 -15.53 -33.01 -7.82
N THR A 543 -15.86 -31.98 -8.57
CA THR A 543 -15.33 -30.64 -8.40
C THR A 543 -16.31 -29.78 -7.62
N GLU A 544 -15.81 -29.07 -6.61
CA GLU A 544 -16.57 -28.08 -5.84
C GLU A 544 -15.94 -26.72 -6.04
N THR A 545 -16.73 -25.72 -6.43
CA THR A 545 -16.29 -24.32 -6.50
C THR A 545 -16.35 -23.70 -5.11
N VAL A 546 -15.20 -23.27 -4.59
CA VAL A 546 -15.09 -22.68 -3.25
C VAL A 546 -14.46 -21.28 -3.34
N PRO A 547 -14.85 -20.34 -2.45
CA PRO A 547 -14.20 -19.03 -2.40
C PRO A 547 -12.70 -19.18 -2.11
N THR A 548 -11.86 -18.43 -2.83
CA THR A 548 -10.40 -18.43 -2.59
C THR A 548 -10.08 -17.94 -1.18
N TYR A 549 -10.81 -16.93 -0.71
CA TYR A 549 -10.76 -16.45 0.67
C TYR A 549 -12.18 -16.38 1.24
N ARG A 550 -12.48 -17.17 2.25
CA ARG A 550 -13.71 -17.00 3.03
C ARG A 550 -13.60 -15.73 3.90
N PRO A 551 -14.71 -15.06 4.25
CA PRO A 551 -14.72 -13.87 5.11
C PRO A 551 -13.90 -14.02 6.40
N GLY A 552 -14.02 -15.17 7.07
CA GLY A 552 -13.23 -15.49 8.26
C GLY A 552 -11.72 -15.56 8.02
N ALA A 553 -11.29 -16.06 6.86
CA ALA A 553 -9.87 -16.13 6.49
C ALA A 553 -9.28 -14.73 6.23
N ILE A 554 -10.05 -13.84 5.62
CA ILE A 554 -9.65 -12.43 5.41
C ILE A 554 -9.49 -11.75 6.77
N ARG A 555 -10.47 -11.90 7.67
CA ARG A 555 -10.41 -11.33 9.01
C ARG A 555 -9.19 -11.80 9.80
N THR A 556 -8.78 -13.04 9.63
CA THR A 556 -7.67 -13.67 10.36
C THR A 556 -6.32 -13.59 9.65
N VAL A 557 -6.19 -12.80 8.59
CA VAL A 557 -4.87 -12.51 7.98
C VAL A 557 -3.92 -12.00 9.06
N GLY A 558 -2.84 -12.75 9.28
CA GLY A 558 -1.92 -12.51 10.40
C GLY A 558 -1.09 -11.23 10.26
N ARG A 559 -0.52 -10.78 11.37
CA ARG A 559 0.38 -9.61 11.39
C ARG A 559 1.53 -9.79 10.40
N GLY A 560 1.88 -8.73 9.68
CA GLY A 560 2.93 -8.77 8.66
C GLY A 560 2.49 -9.35 7.31
N ARG A 561 1.21 -9.69 7.16
CA ARG A 561 0.61 -10.11 5.90
C ARG A 561 -0.52 -9.18 5.50
N VAL A 562 -0.83 -9.16 4.21
CA VAL A 562 -1.89 -8.35 3.62
C VAL A 562 -2.42 -9.06 2.37
N LEU A 563 -3.72 -9.00 2.16
CA LEU A 563 -4.35 -9.47 0.93
C LEU A 563 -4.33 -8.34 -0.08
N VAL A 564 -3.69 -8.56 -1.23
CA VAL A 564 -3.62 -7.58 -2.32
C VAL A 564 -4.52 -8.03 -3.45
N ILE A 565 -5.42 -7.13 -3.84
CA ILE A 565 -6.28 -7.24 -5.04
C ILE A 565 -5.74 -6.24 -6.05
N HIS A 566 -5.36 -6.71 -7.23
CA HIS A 566 -4.79 -5.86 -8.28
C HIS A 566 -5.43 -6.17 -9.61
N ARG A 567 -6.17 -5.21 -10.19
CA ARG A 567 -6.84 -5.38 -11.51
C ARG A 567 -7.55 -6.73 -11.62
N SER A 568 -7.27 -7.45 -12.68
CA SER A 568 -7.83 -8.78 -12.99
C SER A 568 -6.99 -9.95 -12.43
N LEU A 569 -5.92 -9.68 -11.67
CA LEU A 569 -5.11 -10.75 -11.11
C LEU A 569 -5.86 -11.51 -9.99
N PRO A 570 -5.67 -12.83 -9.87
CA PRO A 570 -6.07 -13.55 -8.67
C PRO A 570 -5.44 -12.92 -7.42
N PRO A 571 -6.05 -13.10 -6.23
CA PRO A 571 -5.59 -12.47 -5.00
C PRO A 571 -4.17 -12.88 -4.63
N ILE A 572 -3.43 -11.96 -3.99
CA ILE A 572 -2.05 -12.18 -3.57
C ILE A 572 -1.96 -12.02 -2.05
N LEU A 573 -1.59 -13.07 -1.32
CA LEU A 573 -1.28 -12.96 0.11
C LEU A 573 0.16 -12.48 0.29
N ALA A 574 0.33 -11.18 0.31
CA ALA A 574 1.64 -10.52 0.37
C ALA A 574 2.18 -10.39 1.80
N ARG A 575 3.48 -10.13 1.92
CA ARG A 575 4.16 -9.83 3.19
C ARG A 575 4.48 -8.34 3.25
N THR A 576 4.08 -7.67 4.32
CA THR A 576 4.39 -6.26 4.54
C THR A 576 5.82 -6.09 5.06
N VAL A 577 6.45 -4.99 4.70
CA VAL A 577 7.79 -4.62 5.18
C VAL A 577 7.67 -3.39 6.08
N ASP A 578 8.08 -3.52 7.34
CA ASP A 578 8.16 -2.38 8.26
C ASP A 578 9.31 -1.45 7.86
N VAL A 579 9.14 -0.14 8.02
CA VAL A 579 10.17 0.86 7.72
C VAL A 579 11.50 0.55 8.42
N SER A 580 11.45 -0.04 9.61
CA SER A 580 12.66 -0.46 10.36
C SER A 580 13.47 -1.58 9.69
N LYS A 581 12.93 -2.21 8.64
CA LYS A 581 13.63 -3.24 7.86
C LYS A 581 14.25 -2.71 6.56
N ARG A 582 14.15 -1.40 6.34
CA ARG A 582 14.84 -0.76 5.22
C ARG A 582 16.35 -0.73 5.41
N PRO A 583 17.14 -0.78 4.35
CA PRO A 583 18.60 -0.66 4.43
C PRO A 583 19.07 0.67 5.04
N ASP A 584 18.31 1.75 4.81
CA ASP A 584 18.57 3.12 5.28
C ASP A 584 17.95 3.42 6.66
N TRP A 585 17.49 2.41 7.40
CA TRP A 585 16.81 2.60 8.69
C TRP A 585 17.64 3.34 9.74
N SER A 586 18.95 3.11 9.81
CA SER A 586 19.81 3.82 10.74
C SER A 586 19.77 5.33 10.53
N THR A 587 19.78 5.76 9.27
CA THR A 587 19.67 7.16 8.86
C THR A 587 18.27 7.71 9.19
N ILE A 588 17.19 6.98 8.82
CA ILE A 588 15.82 7.39 9.13
C ILE A 588 15.62 7.51 10.65
N ARG A 589 16.19 6.61 11.43
CA ARG A 589 16.13 6.66 12.90
C ARG A 589 16.78 7.92 13.48
N ALA A 590 17.91 8.34 12.92
CA ALA A 590 18.54 9.60 13.29
C ALA A 590 17.69 10.81 12.87
N ASP A 591 17.08 10.77 11.70
CA ASP A 591 16.15 11.80 11.21
C ASP A 591 14.97 12.01 12.16
N ILE A 592 14.38 10.92 12.65
CA ILE A 592 13.28 10.99 13.61
C ILE A 592 13.69 11.81 14.84
N GLN A 593 14.88 11.56 15.38
CA GLN A 593 15.38 12.31 16.54
C GLN A 593 15.59 13.79 16.22
N THR A 594 16.17 14.09 15.06
CA THR A 594 16.41 15.46 14.57
C THR A 594 15.09 16.22 14.37
N VAL A 595 14.08 15.59 13.76
CA VAL A 595 12.76 16.19 13.55
C VAL A 595 12.05 16.45 14.87
N ARG A 596 12.07 15.48 15.79
CA ARG A 596 11.44 15.62 17.13
C ARG A 596 12.09 16.70 17.97
N ALA A 597 13.40 16.82 17.88
CA ALA A 597 14.15 17.86 18.59
C ALA A 597 14.00 19.26 17.94
N GLY A 598 13.44 19.35 16.72
CA GLY A 598 13.37 20.61 15.97
C GLY A 598 14.74 21.17 15.57
N THR A 599 15.76 20.33 15.52
CA THR A 599 17.18 20.72 15.28
C THR A 599 17.62 20.50 13.85
N ALA A 600 16.70 20.34 12.89
CA ALA A 600 17.05 20.19 11.48
C ALA A 600 17.82 21.45 10.99
N PRO A 601 19.00 21.30 10.37
CA PRO A 601 19.75 22.42 9.80
C PRO A 601 18.92 23.18 8.77
N ILE A 602 19.01 24.49 8.77
CA ILE A 602 18.30 25.37 7.83
C ILE A 602 19.23 25.74 6.68
N SER A 603 18.75 25.57 5.45
CA SER A 603 19.47 26.00 4.24
C SER A 603 19.56 27.54 4.14
N PRO A 604 20.46 28.09 3.32
CA PRO A 604 20.48 29.53 3.02
C PRO A 604 19.14 30.05 2.47
N SER A 605 18.34 29.19 1.84
CA SER A 605 16.99 29.52 1.36
C SER A 605 15.90 29.40 2.44
N GLY A 606 16.26 29.15 3.71
CA GLY A 606 15.32 29.13 4.83
C GLY A 606 14.58 27.80 5.05
N TYR A 607 14.93 26.73 4.34
CA TYR A 607 14.27 25.43 4.46
C TYR A 607 15.13 24.41 5.20
N PRO A 608 14.52 23.50 6.01
CA PRO A 608 15.24 22.42 6.67
C PRO A 608 15.89 21.46 5.67
N LEU A 609 17.10 21.04 5.99
CA LEU A 609 17.89 20.05 5.24
C LEU A 609 18.29 18.88 6.17
N ALA A 610 18.62 17.75 5.57
CA ALA A 610 19.25 16.66 6.29
C ALA A 610 20.66 17.09 6.77
N PRO A 611 21.09 16.69 7.99
CA PRO A 611 22.41 16.98 8.49
C PRO A 611 23.50 16.47 7.53
N PRO A 612 24.59 17.26 7.29
CA PRO A 612 25.70 16.83 6.47
C PRO A 612 26.36 15.57 7.07
N GLY A 613 26.80 14.65 6.22
CA GLY A 613 27.42 13.38 6.64
C GLY A 613 26.46 12.20 6.85
N GLN A 614 25.16 12.43 6.85
CA GLN A 614 24.14 11.37 6.83
C GLN A 614 23.70 11.01 5.39
N THR A 615 24.61 11.17 4.43
CA THR A 615 24.33 10.63 3.08
C THR A 615 24.23 9.12 3.22
N PRO A 616 23.16 8.48 2.76
CA PRO A 616 23.15 7.03 2.69
C PRO A 616 24.41 6.63 1.91
N ALA A 617 25.21 5.74 2.45
CA ALA A 617 26.31 5.14 1.70
C ALA A 617 25.73 4.84 0.32
N ALA A 618 26.37 5.39 -0.72
CA ALA A 618 25.85 5.42 -2.09
C ALA A 618 25.18 4.08 -2.32
N ALA A 619 23.85 4.10 -2.49
CA ALA A 619 23.09 2.87 -2.64
C ALA A 619 23.68 2.19 -3.86
N THR A 620 24.61 1.28 -3.61
CA THR A 620 25.15 0.41 -4.63
C THR A 620 23.93 -0.17 -5.30
N ARG A 621 23.91 -0.25 -6.61
CA ARG A 621 22.78 -0.72 -7.46
C ARG A 621 22.08 -1.97 -6.93
N GLU A 622 22.71 -2.72 -6.01
CA GLU A 622 22.15 -3.88 -5.31
C GLU A 622 21.24 -3.56 -4.11
N THR A 623 21.37 -2.39 -3.47
CA THR A 623 20.63 -2.06 -2.23
C THR A 623 19.19 -1.66 -2.53
N VAL A 624 18.91 -1.11 -3.69
CA VAL A 624 17.57 -0.66 -4.11
C VAL A 624 16.66 -1.83 -4.51
N THR A 625 17.24 -2.97 -4.91
CA THR A 625 16.48 -4.19 -5.25
C THR A 625 16.15 -5.06 -4.04
N ARG A 626 16.57 -4.70 -2.84
CA ARG A 626 16.33 -5.47 -1.60
C ARG A 626 15.17 -4.94 -0.75
N TRP A 627 14.10 -4.50 -1.39
CA TRP A 627 12.82 -4.23 -0.72
C TRP A 627 12.18 -5.50 -0.21
#